data_ab2c57e4a586fcb7a57590920cc4d999
#
_entry.id   ab2c57e4a586fcb7a57590920cc4d999
#
_cell.length_a   1.000
_cell.length_b   1.000
_cell.length_c   1.000
_cell.angle_alpha   90.00
_cell.angle_beta   90.00
_cell.angle_gamma   90.00
#
_symmetry.space_group_name_H-M   'P 1'
#
loop_
_entity.id
_entity.type
_entity.pdbx_description
1 polymer ?
#
loop_
_entity_poly.entity_id
_entity_poly.type
_entity_poly.pdbx_seq_one_letter_code
_entity_poly.pdbx_strand_id
1 'polypeptide(L)'
;ALQLAADEQAKVNERLLAAVFKQAEASEAAGAGGDAIYHYLRVGEIDPSAELAIQGHFDAVAVLESEGRTGEAAELLSEFRRMYPEHELGRDTAKRLADMYERTEDWSRAAAEYVQLSRNASEPDVARQSTYRAAELYLQLGDVASAQEYFKTYAHTYMEPKDLRLEAMHQLDLTYQRTGDGDKRRFWLGKKIELYRSMGSTPSPRATYLAAEAEFVFAEDERARFDAVRLSHPLKKSLKLKQQALKRTVKAFERVAEYQITDYSTASTFHIADLYAALSIEIMGSDRPSNLSELELEQYEILLEEQAFPFEEQAIGLHEINMRRSWEGVYDDWVKKSFVELRRLMPARFDKQEVEIAYVDAIH
;
A
#
# COMPACT_ATOMS: atom_id res chain seq x y z
N ALA A 1 -38.15 21.73 60.12
CA ALA A 1 -39.27 21.10 59.39
C ALA A 1 -38.94 20.98 57.87
N LEU A 2 -38.53 22.07 57.18
CA LEU A 2 -38.17 22.03 55.73
C LEU A 2 -36.95 21.15 55.47
N GLN A 3 -35.93 21.14 56.33
CA GLN A 3 -34.75 20.33 56.22
C GLN A 3 -35.08 18.81 56.40
N LEU A 4 -35.95 18.47 57.35
CA LEU A 4 -36.41 17.10 57.57
C LEU A 4 -37.22 16.58 56.39
N ALA A 5 -38.07 17.44 55.76
CA ALA A 5 -38.81 17.08 54.56
C ALA A 5 -37.89 16.86 53.33
N ALA A 6 -36.83 17.63 53.22
CA ALA A 6 -35.84 17.44 52.13
C ALA A 6 -35.02 16.13 52.31
N ASP A 7 -34.64 15.79 53.55
CA ASP A 7 -33.95 14.53 53.87
C ASP A 7 -34.83 13.30 53.66
N GLU A 8 -36.12 13.40 53.95
CA GLU A 8 -37.09 12.33 53.65
C GLU A 8 -37.30 12.15 52.16
N GLN A 9 -37.42 13.26 51.42
CA GLN A 9 -37.57 13.22 49.98
C GLN A 9 -36.32 12.59 49.29
N ALA A 10 -35.12 12.93 49.74
CA ALA A 10 -33.87 12.35 49.27
C ALA A 10 -33.85 10.83 49.48
N LYS A 11 -34.26 10.33 50.66
CA LYS A 11 -34.35 8.89 50.94
C LYS A 11 -35.39 8.18 50.08
N VAL A 12 -36.52 8.83 49.79
CA VAL A 12 -37.52 8.27 48.89
C VAL A 12 -36.97 8.16 47.48
N ASN A 13 -36.32 9.18 46.98
CA ASN A 13 -35.70 9.15 45.64
C ASN A 13 -34.62 8.06 45.56
N GLU A 14 -33.73 7.93 46.54
CA GLU A 14 -32.72 6.88 46.58
C GLU A 14 -33.33 5.46 46.51
N ARG A 15 -34.39 5.23 47.29
CA ARG A 15 -35.11 3.94 47.24
C ARG A 15 -35.82 3.71 45.94
N LEU A 16 -36.37 4.77 45.30
CA LEU A 16 -36.99 4.67 43.99
C LEU A 16 -35.99 4.32 42.92
N LEU A 17 -34.84 5.00 42.88
CA LEU A 17 -33.74 4.70 41.96
C LEU A 17 -33.28 3.23 42.09
N ALA A 18 -33.03 2.78 43.35
CA ALA A 18 -32.64 1.41 43.63
C ALA A 18 -33.71 0.38 43.22
N ALA A 19 -35.02 0.69 43.40
CA ALA A 19 -36.10 -0.19 42.98
C ALA A 19 -36.19 -0.32 41.45
N VAL A 20 -36.08 0.79 40.73
CA VAL A 20 -36.12 0.79 39.24
C VAL A 20 -34.89 0.08 38.68
N PHE A 21 -33.71 0.30 39.25
CA PHE A 21 -32.48 -0.39 38.85
C PHE A 21 -32.58 -1.90 39.04
N LYS A 22 -33.15 -2.37 40.17
CA LYS A 22 -33.43 -3.78 40.42
C LYS A 22 -34.47 -4.38 39.47
N GLN A 23 -35.44 -3.59 38.99
CA GLN A 23 -36.36 -4.04 37.95
C GLN A 23 -35.59 -4.29 36.64
N ALA A 24 -34.61 -3.41 36.30
CA ALA A 24 -33.78 -3.60 35.14
C ALA A 24 -32.95 -4.90 35.23
N GLU A 25 -32.25 -5.12 36.36
CA GLU A 25 -31.49 -6.36 36.60
C GLU A 25 -32.39 -7.61 36.52
N ALA A 26 -33.58 -7.56 37.08
CA ALA A 26 -34.52 -8.67 37.01
C ALA A 26 -35.03 -8.95 35.59
N SER A 27 -35.29 -7.92 34.80
CA SER A 27 -35.65 -8.04 33.37
C SER A 27 -34.53 -8.62 32.56
N GLU A 28 -33.29 -8.16 32.77
CA GLU A 28 -32.11 -8.70 32.13
C GLU A 28 -31.90 -10.19 32.45
N ALA A 29 -31.97 -10.55 33.73
CA ALA A 29 -31.86 -11.95 34.17
C ALA A 29 -32.98 -12.84 33.60
N ALA A 30 -34.16 -12.29 33.32
CA ALA A 30 -35.25 -12.99 32.67
C ALA A 30 -35.13 -13.05 31.13
N GLY A 31 -34.10 -12.46 30.55
CA GLY A 31 -33.91 -12.38 29.10
C GLY A 31 -34.85 -11.38 28.41
N ALA A 32 -35.48 -10.48 29.16
CA ALA A 32 -36.36 -9.44 28.64
C ALA A 32 -35.54 -8.14 28.40
N GLY A 33 -34.64 -8.18 27.42
CA GLY A 33 -33.63 -7.11 27.19
C GLY A 33 -34.28 -5.75 26.91
N GLY A 34 -35.38 -5.69 26.17
CA GLY A 34 -36.10 -4.44 25.91
C GLY A 34 -36.60 -3.78 27.18
N ASP A 35 -37.17 -4.57 28.12
CA ASP A 35 -37.65 -4.08 29.42
C ASP A 35 -36.45 -3.69 30.30
N ALA A 36 -35.35 -4.45 30.26
CA ALA A 36 -34.14 -4.13 31.00
C ALA A 36 -33.57 -2.76 30.57
N ILE A 37 -33.39 -2.53 29.26
CA ILE A 37 -32.93 -1.25 28.69
C ILE A 37 -33.83 -0.11 29.13
N TYR A 38 -35.17 -0.30 29.00
CA TYR A 38 -36.13 0.71 29.42
C TYR A 38 -35.98 1.09 30.91
N HIS A 39 -35.86 0.09 31.78
CA HIS A 39 -35.71 0.35 33.21
C HIS A 39 -34.36 0.94 33.57
N TYR A 40 -33.24 0.49 32.94
CA TYR A 40 -31.93 1.10 33.13
C TYR A 40 -31.93 2.59 32.77
N LEU A 41 -32.47 2.96 31.61
CA LEU A 41 -32.51 4.35 31.16
C LEU A 41 -33.46 5.22 32.02
N ARG A 42 -34.54 4.63 32.49
CA ARG A 42 -35.53 5.30 33.38
C ARG A 42 -34.90 5.78 34.68
N VAL A 43 -33.82 5.13 35.19
CA VAL A 43 -33.10 5.61 36.38
C VAL A 43 -32.55 7.02 36.12
N GLY A 44 -32.03 7.28 34.90
CA GLY A 44 -31.51 8.57 34.48
C GLY A 44 -32.59 9.66 34.31
N GLU A 45 -33.83 9.26 33.96
CA GLU A 45 -34.96 10.19 33.90
C GLU A 45 -35.39 10.71 35.30
N ILE A 46 -35.16 9.90 36.34
CA ILE A 46 -35.48 10.27 37.72
C ILE A 46 -34.43 11.20 38.29
N ASP A 47 -33.16 10.83 38.20
CA ASP A 47 -32.01 11.65 38.61
C ASP A 47 -30.80 11.33 37.74
N PRO A 48 -30.48 12.15 36.73
CA PRO A 48 -29.37 11.92 35.85
C PRO A 48 -28.00 12.06 36.50
N SER A 49 -27.94 12.65 37.70
CA SER A 49 -26.67 12.82 38.43
C SER A 49 -26.37 11.67 39.38
N ALA A 50 -27.33 10.77 39.62
CA ALA A 50 -27.14 9.63 40.50
C ALA A 50 -26.18 8.59 39.89
N GLU A 51 -25.31 8.01 40.75
CA GLU A 51 -24.41 6.95 40.34
C GLU A 51 -25.12 5.75 39.68
N LEU A 52 -26.29 5.37 40.19
CA LEU A 52 -27.14 4.34 39.59
C LEU A 52 -27.65 4.70 38.17
N ALA A 53 -27.84 5.99 37.89
CA ALA A 53 -28.23 6.45 36.56
C ALA A 53 -27.07 6.30 35.56
N ILE A 54 -25.87 6.66 35.99
CA ILE A 54 -24.63 6.51 35.19
C ILE A 54 -24.39 5.03 34.91
N GLN A 55 -24.45 4.18 35.96
CA GLN A 55 -24.28 2.74 35.81
C GLN A 55 -25.37 2.12 34.92
N GLY A 56 -26.64 2.47 35.13
CA GLY A 56 -27.76 1.97 34.32
C GLY A 56 -27.66 2.33 32.85
N HIS A 57 -27.20 3.55 32.54
CA HIS A 57 -26.96 3.93 31.15
C HIS A 57 -25.91 3.05 30.50
N PHE A 58 -24.80 2.75 31.23
CA PHE A 58 -23.73 1.91 30.76
C PHE A 58 -24.14 0.43 30.64
N ASP A 59 -24.96 -0.08 31.58
CA ASP A 59 -25.52 -1.44 31.56
C ASP A 59 -26.52 -1.63 30.41
N ALA A 60 -27.33 -0.61 30.09
CA ALA A 60 -28.19 -0.63 28.92
C ALA A 60 -27.42 -0.80 27.62
N VAL A 61 -26.21 -0.21 27.50
CA VAL A 61 -25.31 -0.45 26.35
C VAL A 61 -24.89 -1.92 26.30
N ALA A 62 -24.53 -2.52 27.44
CA ALA A 62 -24.11 -3.92 27.51
C ALA A 62 -25.26 -4.88 27.08
N VAL A 63 -26.51 -4.60 27.50
CA VAL A 63 -27.66 -5.38 27.07
C VAL A 63 -27.88 -5.28 25.55
N LEU A 64 -27.77 -4.07 24.96
CA LEU A 64 -27.88 -3.87 23.52
C LEU A 64 -26.84 -4.67 22.73
N GLU A 65 -25.55 -4.66 23.22
CA GLU A 65 -24.50 -5.45 22.61
C GLU A 65 -24.76 -6.97 22.69
N SER A 66 -25.24 -7.44 23.84
CA SER A 66 -25.58 -8.87 24.03
C SER A 66 -26.69 -9.34 23.09
N GLU A 67 -27.60 -8.46 22.74
CA GLU A 67 -28.69 -8.71 21.76
C GLU A 67 -28.21 -8.53 20.30
N GLY A 68 -26.95 -8.15 20.05
CA GLY A 68 -26.43 -7.87 18.71
C GLY A 68 -26.93 -6.56 18.09
N ARG A 69 -27.56 -5.69 18.85
CA ARG A 69 -28.08 -4.37 18.46
C ARG A 69 -26.95 -3.32 18.49
N THR A 70 -25.86 -3.63 17.77
CA THR A 70 -24.59 -2.88 17.84
C THR A 70 -24.76 -1.40 17.48
N GLY A 71 -25.58 -1.08 16.49
CA GLY A 71 -25.83 0.33 16.10
C GLY A 71 -26.48 1.15 17.20
N GLU A 72 -27.49 0.57 17.88
CA GLU A 72 -28.16 1.24 18.99
C GLU A 72 -27.26 1.34 20.22
N ALA A 73 -26.43 0.33 20.47
CA ALA A 73 -25.40 0.36 21.52
C ALA A 73 -24.39 1.49 21.27
N ALA A 74 -23.96 1.69 20.02
CA ALA A 74 -23.03 2.76 19.67
C ALA A 74 -23.64 4.16 19.89
N GLU A 75 -24.89 4.35 19.49
CA GLU A 75 -25.58 5.64 19.72
C GLU A 75 -25.70 5.91 21.22
N LEU A 76 -26.15 4.91 22.00
CA LEU A 76 -26.33 5.05 23.43
C LEU A 76 -24.98 5.28 24.17
N LEU A 77 -23.91 4.59 23.76
CA LEU A 77 -22.57 4.80 24.32
C LEU A 77 -21.99 6.16 23.95
N SER A 78 -22.26 6.66 22.76
CA SER A 78 -21.87 8.00 22.34
C SER A 78 -22.62 9.07 23.16
N GLU A 79 -23.91 8.84 23.45
CA GLU A 79 -24.69 9.69 24.35
C GLU A 79 -24.14 9.66 25.78
N PHE A 80 -23.82 8.47 26.31
CA PHE A 80 -23.19 8.29 27.60
C PHE A 80 -21.93 9.16 27.74
N ARG A 81 -21.01 9.07 26.75
CA ARG A 81 -19.78 9.87 26.76
C ARG A 81 -20.04 11.38 26.75
N ARG A 82 -21.09 11.83 26.06
CA ARG A 82 -21.47 13.24 26.02
C ARG A 82 -22.07 13.73 27.33
N MET A 83 -22.85 12.87 28.01
CA MET A 83 -23.49 13.20 29.29
C MET A 83 -22.53 13.15 30.47
N TYR A 84 -21.60 12.20 30.44
CA TYR A 84 -20.68 11.90 31.55
C TYR A 84 -19.19 11.91 31.11
N PRO A 85 -18.67 13.03 30.58
CA PRO A 85 -17.36 13.08 29.94
C PRO A 85 -16.19 12.79 30.89
N GLU A 86 -16.34 13.10 32.21
CA GLU A 86 -15.31 12.93 33.25
C GLU A 86 -15.45 11.61 33.99
N HIS A 87 -16.50 10.84 33.74
CA HIS A 87 -16.72 9.60 34.46
C HIS A 87 -15.74 8.51 34.04
N GLU A 88 -15.29 7.68 35.01
CA GLU A 88 -14.31 6.63 34.74
C GLU A 88 -14.73 5.61 33.70
N LEU A 89 -16.04 5.26 33.67
CA LEU A 89 -16.61 4.39 32.63
C LEU A 89 -16.52 4.99 31.22
N GLY A 90 -16.30 6.30 31.12
CA GLY A 90 -16.12 7.00 29.84
C GLY A 90 -14.73 6.84 29.23
N ARG A 91 -13.73 6.41 30.01
CA ARG A 91 -12.31 6.42 29.57
C ARG A 91 -12.01 5.51 28.38
N ASP A 92 -12.64 4.33 28.34
CA ASP A 92 -12.37 3.33 27.28
C ASP A 92 -13.46 3.33 26.18
N THR A 93 -14.38 4.29 26.23
CA THR A 93 -15.50 4.33 25.26
C THR A 93 -15.04 4.51 23.82
N ALA A 94 -13.95 5.23 23.56
CA ALA A 94 -13.45 5.47 22.21
C ALA A 94 -13.08 4.16 21.50
N LYS A 95 -12.43 3.22 22.20
CA LYS A 95 -12.10 1.90 21.61
C LYS A 95 -13.33 1.07 21.31
N ARG A 96 -14.29 1.06 22.27
CA ARG A 96 -15.55 0.32 22.13
C ARG A 96 -16.40 0.91 20.99
N LEU A 97 -16.49 2.24 20.91
CA LEU A 97 -17.21 2.92 19.81
C LEU A 97 -16.54 2.67 18.45
N ALA A 98 -15.21 2.69 18.36
CA ALA A 98 -14.50 2.37 17.14
C ALA A 98 -14.85 0.97 16.60
N ASP A 99 -14.86 -0.06 17.49
CA ASP A 99 -15.25 -1.42 17.15
C ASP A 99 -16.71 -1.51 16.71
N MET A 100 -17.62 -0.86 17.44
CA MET A 100 -19.05 -0.83 17.10
C MET A 100 -19.30 -0.18 15.74
N TYR A 101 -18.65 0.96 15.45
CA TYR A 101 -18.81 1.64 14.17
C TYR A 101 -18.18 0.85 13.02
N GLU A 102 -17.07 0.13 13.23
CA GLU A 102 -16.55 -0.80 12.22
C GLU A 102 -17.52 -1.94 11.93
N ARG A 103 -18.10 -2.55 12.97
CA ARG A 103 -19.09 -3.65 12.83
C ARG A 103 -20.39 -3.22 12.15
N THR A 104 -20.72 -1.94 12.25
CA THR A 104 -21.90 -1.34 11.57
C THR A 104 -21.55 -0.65 10.26
N GLU A 105 -20.32 -0.79 9.79
CA GLU A 105 -19.78 -0.19 8.56
C GLU A 105 -19.86 1.36 8.53
N ASP A 106 -19.97 1.99 9.69
CA ASP A 106 -19.87 3.45 9.80
C ASP A 106 -18.42 3.88 9.85
N TRP A 107 -17.76 3.75 8.71
CA TRP A 107 -16.32 4.01 8.54
C TRP A 107 -15.93 5.43 8.93
N SER A 108 -16.83 6.39 8.76
CA SER A 108 -16.57 7.79 9.09
C SER A 108 -16.46 8.01 10.59
N ARG A 109 -17.43 7.49 11.37
CA ARG A 109 -17.38 7.59 12.82
C ARG A 109 -16.27 6.70 13.41
N ALA A 110 -16.05 5.52 12.85
CA ALA A 110 -14.92 4.68 13.23
C ALA A 110 -13.58 5.40 13.07
N ALA A 111 -13.35 6.04 11.92
CA ALA A 111 -12.13 6.82 11.68
C ALA A 111 -11.96 7.94 12.71
N ALA A 112 -13.03 8.65 13.06
CA ALA A 112 -12.98 9.71 14.07
C ALA A 112 -12.60 9.18 15.46
N GLU A 113 -13.10 8.01 15.86
CA GLU A 113 -12.73 7.38 17.14
C GLU A 113 -11.26 6.92 17.15
N TYR A 114 -10.78 6.32 16.05
CA TYR A 114 -9.35 5.96 15.93
C TYR A 114 -8.44 7.20 15.95
N VAL A 115 -8.87 8.32 15.39
CA VAL A 115 -8.16 9.60 15.53
C VAL A 115 -8.09 10.04 16.99
N GLN A 116 -9.17 9.92 17.75
CA GLN A 116 -9.18 10.20 19.18
C GLN A 116 -8.20 9.29 19.94
N LEU A 117 -8.25 7.99 19.67
CA LEU A 117 -7.34 7.01 20.28
C LEU A 117 -5.88 7.29 19.92
N SER A 118 -5.59 7.66 18.67
CA SER A 118 -4.23 7.97 18.24
C SER A 118 -3.58 9.14 19.00
N ARG A 119 -4.42 10.06 19.50
CA ARG A 119 -3.96 11.27 20.21
C ARG A 119 -3.96 11.10 21.73
N ASN A 120 -4.90 10.33 22.28
CA ASN A 120 -5.21 10.34 23.70
C ASN A 120 -4.96 9.00 24.39
N ALA A 121 -4.65 7.92 23.67
CA ALA A 121 -4.39 6.63 24.29
C ALA A 121 -3.15 6.70 25.20
N SER A 122 -3.30 6.19 26.42
CA SER A 122 -2.20 6.08 27.39
C SER A 122 -1.15 5.05 26.99
N GLU A 123 -1.58 4.03 26.23
CA GLU A 123 -0.71 2.96 25.73
C GLU A 123 -0.15 3.30 24.34
N PRO A 124 1.18 3.37 24.18
CA PRO A 124 1.80 3.74 22.91
C PRO A 124 1.42 2.80 21.75
N ASP A 125 1.20 1.52 22.04
CA ASP A 125 0.78 0.54 21.04
C ASP A 125 -0.64 0.77 20.53
N VAL A 126 -1.56 1.18 21.43
CA VAL A 126 -2.92 1.56 21.03
C VAL A 126 -2.89 2.81 20.15
N ALA A 127 -2.13 3.84 20.54
CA ALA A 127 -1.96 5.04 19.74
C ALA A 127 -1.39 4.73 18.35
N ARG A 128 -0.36 3.87 18.29
CA ARG A 128 0.26 3.43 17.03
C ARG A 128 -0.72 2.71 16.12
N GLN A 129 -1.41 1.68 16.63
CA GLN A 129 -2.39 0.90 15.87
C GLN A 129 -3.54 1.78 15.38
N SER A 130 -4.04 2.64 16.25
CA SER A 130 -5.12 3.57 15.93
C SER A 130 -4.74 4.58 14.85
N THR A 131 -3.49 5.07 14.85
CA THR A 131 -2.99 5.96 13.80
C THR A 131 -3.00 5.28 12.44
N TYR A 132 -2.57 4.03 12.38
CA TYR A 132 -2.56 3.26 11.13
C TYR A 132 -3.98 2.95 10.67
N ARG A 133 -4.84 2.50 11.60
CA ARG A 133 -6.23 2.16 11.27
C ARG A 133 -7.04 3.37 10.81
N ALA A 134 -6.86 4.53 11.43
CA ALA A 134 -7.48 5.77 10.96
C ALA A 134 -7.09 6.08 9.50
N ALA A 135 -5.80 5.91 9.14
CA ALA A 135 -5.33 6.12 7.78
C ALA A 135 -6.00 5.16 6.78
N GLU A 136 -6.13 3.87 7.13
CA GLU A 136 -6.83 2.88 6.29
C GLU A 136 -8.29 3.24 6.05
N LEU A 137 -8.99 3.62 7.12
CA LEU A 137 -10.41 4.00 7.04
C LEU A 137 -10.62 5.26 6.18
N TYR A 138 -9.78 6.28 6.31
CA TYR A 138 -9.83 7.44 5.44
C TYR A 138 -9.57 7.08 3.97
N LEU A 139 -8.65 6.15 3.73
CA LEU A 139 -8.40 5.66 2.37
C LEU A 139 -9.64 4.93 1.80
N GLN A 140 -10.30 4.12 2.63
CA GLN A 140 -11.55 3.43 2.28
C GLN A 140 -12.70 4.41 2.00
N LEU A 141 -12.78 5.49 2.76
CA LEU A 141 -13.75 6.59 2.54
C LEU A 141 -13.43 7.44 1.30
N GLY A 142 -12.26 7.25 0.68
CA GLY A 142 -11.80 8.08 -0.44
C GLY A 142 -11.24 9.45 -0.02
N ASP A 143 -11.13 9.71 1.29
CA ASP A 143 -10.44 10.89 1.81
C ASP A 143 -8.92 10.69 1.77
N VAL A 144 -8.38 10.86 0.57
CA VAL A 144 -6.94 10.66 0.30
C VAL A 144 -6.08 11.64 1.11
N ALA A 145 -6.58 12.86 1.37
CA ALA A 145 -5.82 13.86 2.10
C ALA A 145 -5.60 13.47 3.57
N SER A 146 -6.66 13.06 4.27
CA SER A 146 -6.58 12.57 5.64
C SER A 146 -5.79 11.27 5.72
N ALA A 147 -5.98 10.35 4.77
CA ALA A 147 -5.20 9.12 4.71
C ALA A 147 -3.68 9.41 4.61
N GLN A 148 -3.28 10.33 3.73
CA GLN A 148 -1.88 10.75 3.60
C GLN A 148 -1.34 11.39 4.89
N GLU A 149 -2.14 12.17 5.60
CA GLU A 149 -1.74 12.78 6.86
C GLU A 149 -1.42 11.73 7.92
N TYR A 150 -2.33 10.74 8.11
CA TYR A 150 -2.15 9.72 9.14
C TYR A 150 -1.09 8.68 8.76
N PHE A 151 -0.97 8.24 7.50
CA PHE A 151 0.16 7.40 7.06
C PHE A 151 1.50 8.11 7.22
N LYS A 152 1.56 9.40 6.92
CA LYS A 152 2.77 10.22 7.14
C LYS A 152 3.10 10.34 8.63
N THR A 153 2.10 10.59 9.47
CA THR A 153 2.26 10.61 10.92
C THR A 153 2.80 9.27 11.41
N TYR A 154 2.23 8.15 10.94
CA TYR A 154 2.72 6.82 11.28
C TYR A 154 4.18 6.61 10.89
N ALA A 155 4.53 6.88 9.63
CA ALA A 155 5.86 6.68 9.08
C ALA A 155 6.95 7.52 9.78
N HIS A 156 6.60 8.70 10.30
CA HIS A 156 7.54 9.59 11.00
C HIS A 156 7.62 9.31 12.50
N THR A 157 6.52 8.93 13.13
CA THR A 157 6.45 8.80 14.60
C THR A 157 6.89 7.41 15.06
N TYR A 158 6.46 6.36 14.36
CA TYR A 158 6.66 4.99 14.82
C TYR A 158 7.78 4.31 14.04
N MET A 159 8.91 4.07 14.71
CA MET A 159 10.08 3.45 14.09
C MET A 159 9.93 1.94 13.95
N GLU A 160 9.15 1.31 14.84
CA GLU A 160 8.87 -0.12 14.87
C GLU A 160 7.34 -0.38 14.91
N PRO A 161 6.85 -1.49 14.37
CA PRO A 161 7.59 -2.46 13.58
C PRO A 161 7.92 -1.92 12.18
N LYS A 162 9.14 -2.22 11.69
CA LYS A 162 9.63 -1.70 10.37
C LYS A 162 8.76 -2.13 9.20
N ASP A 163 8.20 -3.33 9.23
CA ASP A 163 7.32 -3.82 8.16
C ASP A 163 6.05 -2.96 8.01
N LEU A 164 5.36 -2.64 9.10
CA LEU A 164 4.18 -1.75 9.06
C LEU A 164 4.55 -0.32 8.66
N ARG A 165 5.72 0.15 9.10
CA ARG A 165 6.24 1.45 8.69
C ARG A 165 6.50 1.50 7.18
N LEU A 166 7.02 0.42 6.62
CA LEU A 166 7.24 0.28 5.19
C LEU A 166 5.92 0.24 4.41
N GLU A 167 4.91 -0.46 4.94
CA GLU A 167 3.56 -0.46 4.35
C GLU A 167 2.93 0.94 4.39
N ALA A 168 3.08 1.71 5.47
CA ALA A 168 2.61 3.09 5.51
C ALA A 168 3.28 3.95 4.43
N MET A 169 4.60 3.79 4.21
CA MET A 169 5.32 4.46 3.13
C MET A 169 4.85 4.00 1.74
N HIS A 170 4.48 2.73 1.60
CA HIS A 170 3.91 2.20 0.36
C HIS A 170 2.52 2.79 0.07
N GLN A 171 1.66 2.92 1.08
CA GLN A 171 0.38 3.60 0.91
C GLN A 171 0.55 5.08 0.52
N LEU A 172 1.56 5.76 1.06
CA LEU A 172 1.90 7.12 0.65
C LEU A 172 2.36 7.18 -0.82
N ASP A 173 3.23 6.27 -1.25
CA ASP A 173 3.64 6.14 -2.65
C ASP A 173 2.41 5.98 -3.58
N LEU A 174 1.52 5.02 -3.28
CA LEU A 174 0.32 4.77 -4.06
C LEU A 174 -0.64 5.97 -4.09
N THR A 175 -0.83 6.64 -2.96
CA THR A 175 -1.71 7.81 -2.88
C THR A 175 -1.12 9.00 -3.64
N TYR A 176 0.19 9.26 -3.57
CA TYR A 176 0.85 10.31 -4.35
C TYR A 176 0.90 9.98 -5.84
N GLN A 177 1.01 8.71 -6.21
CA GLN A 177 0.84 8.28 -7.61
C GLN A 177 -0.57 8.63 -8.12
N ARG A 178 -1.60 8.33 -7.33
CA ARG A 178 -3.00 8.61 -7.68
C ARG A 178 -3.29 10.10 -7.81
N THR A 179 -2.68 10.94 -6.96
CA THR A 179 -2.84 12.40 -6.99
C THR A 179 -1.91 13.11 -7.97
N GLY A 180 -0.98 12.39 -8.61
CA GLY A 180 -0.04 12.93 -9.58
C GLY A 180 1.13 13.73 -8.98
N ASP A 181 1.34 13.68 -7.65
CA ASP A 181 2.45 14.35 -6.97
C ASP A 181 3.73 13.52 -7.08
N GLY A 182 4.40 13.62 -8.22
CA GLY A 182 5.59 12.83 -8.54
C GLY A 182 6.77 13.09 -7.60
N ASP A 183 6.93 14.30 -7.08
CA ASP A 183 8.05 14.63 -6.19
C ASP A 183 7.88 13.98 -4.82
N LYS A 184 6.68 14.04 -4.24
CA LYS A 184 6.39 13.35 -2.99
C LYS A 184 6.42 11.84 -3.17
N ARG A 185 5.93 11.32 -4.30
CA ARG A 185 6.05 9.91 -4.63
C ARG A 185 7.51 9.45 -4.59
N ARG A 186 8.41 10.14 -5.31
CA ARG A 186 9.85 9.83 -5.32
C ARG A 186 10.49 9.90 -3.93
N PHE A 187 10.08 10.88 -3.13
CA PHE A 187 10.54 10.98 -1.75
C PHE A 187 10.22 9.71 -0.95
N TRP A 188 8.99 9.21 -1.01
CA TRP A 188 8.58 8.03 -0.27
C TRP A 188 9.15 6.73 -0.84
N LEU A 189 9.30 6.61 -2.15
CA LEU A 189 10.05 5.52 -2.77
C LEU A 189 11.50 5.46 -2.23
N GLY A 190 12.19 6.59 -2.18
CA GLY A 190 13.52 6.67 -1.58
C GLY A 190 13.53 6.24 -0.11
N LYS A 191 12.53 6.66 0.68
CA LYS A 191 12.39 6.25 2.09
C LYS A 191 12.11 4.77 2.27
N LYS A 192 11.35 4.13 1.37
CA LYS A 192 11.16 2.67 1.36
C LYS A 192 12.49 1.94 1.23
N ILE A 193 13.32 2.34 0.28
CA ILE A 193 14.65 1.74 0.04
C ILE A 193 15.58 1.95 1.23
N GLU A 194 15.63 3.17 1.80
CA GLU A 194 16.44 3.47 2.98
C GLU A 194 16.03 2.60 4.18
N LEU A 195 14.72 2.48 4.44
CA LEU A 195 14.20 1.67 5.52
C LEU A 195 14.53 0.19 5.33
N TYR A 196 14.31 -0.35 4.11
CA TYR A 196 14.66 -1.73 3.78
C TYR A 196 16.15 -2.01 4.06
N ARG A 197 17.06 -1.15 3.61
CA ARG A 197 18.50 -1.30 3.85
C ARG A 197 18.86 -1.29 5.35
N SER A 198 18.02 -0.67 6.19
CA SER A 198 18.18 -0.66 7.65
C SER A 198 17.65 -1.91 8.36
N MET A 199 16.96 -2.81 7.64
CA MET A 199 16.35 -4.03 8.23
C MET A 199 17.37 -5.15 8.50
N GLY A 200 18.61 -5.00 8.05
CA GLY A 200 19.66 -6.00 8.25
C GLY A 200 19.58 -7.17 7.27
N SER A 201 20.01 -8.36 7.70
CA SER A 201 20.22 -9.52 6.82
C SER A 201 18.97 -10.36 6.53
N THR A 202 17.87 -10.15 7.25
CA THR A 202 16.66 -10.99 7.13
C THR A 202 15.39 -10.15 7.04
N PRO A 203 15.25 -9.28 6.02
CA PRO A 203 13.99 -8.59 5.80
C PRO A 203 12.88 -9.57 5.42
N SER A 204 11.62 -9.20 5.66
CA SER A 204 10.49 -10.01 5.23
C SER A 204 10.40 -10.09 3.69
N PRO A 205 9.80 -11.15 3.13
CA PRO A 205 9.55 -11.23 1.68
C PRO A 205 8.76 -10.03 1.16
N ARG A 206 7.82 -9.53 1.94
CA ARG A 206 7.03 -8.34 1.58
C ARG A 206 7.89 -7.07 1.55
N ALA A 207 8.76 -6.88 2.55
CA ALA A 207 9.69 -5.76 2.57
C ALA A 207 10.63 -5.79 1.36
N THR A 208 11.14 -6.98 1.00
CA THR A 208 12.00 -7.16 -0.17
C THR A 208 11.26 -6.81 -1.46
N TYR A 209 10.01 -7.26 -1.59
CA TYR A 209 9.17 -6.91 -2.74
C TYR A 209 8.96 -5.39 -2.88
N LEU A 210 8.58 -4.71 -1.79
CA LEU A 210 8.32 -3.27 -1.80
C LEU A 210 9.58 -2.43 -2.09
N ALA A 211 10.75 -2.92 -1.69
CA ALA A 211 12.01 -2.27 -2.00
C ALA A 211 12.40 -2.48 -3.48
N ALA A 212 12.21 -3.69 -4.01
CA ALA A 212 12.43 -3.99 -5.43
C ALA A 212 11.51 -3.15 -6.34
N GLU A 213 10.23 -3.05 -5.98
CA GLU A 213 9.26 -2.17 -6.65
C GLU A 213 9.75 -0.71 -6.69
N ALA A 214 10.22 -0.19 -5.56
CA ALA A 214 10.72 1.18 -5.47
C ALA A 214 11.98 1.41 -6.31
N GLU A 215 12.96 0.49 -6.28
CA GLU A 215 14.16 0.57 -7.14
C GLU A 215 13.79 0.45 -8.62
N PHE A 216 12.77 -0.35 -8.96
CA PHE A 216 12.32 -0.50 -10.35
C PHE A 216 11.77 0.81 -10.91
N VAL A 217 10.98 1.56 -10.14
CA VAL A 217 10.50 2.89 -10.56
C VAL A 217 11.67 3.85 -10.83
N PHE A 218 12.72 3.83 -10.00
CA PHE A 218 13.91 4.64 -10.27
C PHE A 218 14.71 4.15 -11.48
N ALA A 219 14.72 2.85 -11.76
CA ALA A 219 15.35 2.33 -12.97
C ALA A 219 14.59 2.75 -14.23
N GLU A 220 13.25 2.79 -14.18
CA GLU A 220 12.42 3.35 -15.26
C GLU A 220 12.67 4.86 -15.48
N ASP A 221 12.87 5.64 -14.41
CA ASP A 221 13.28 7.04 -14.53
C ASP A 221 14.65 7.19 -15.24
N GLU A 222 15.62 6.32 -14.96
CA GLU A 222 16.92 6.30 -15.68
C GLU A 222 16.73 5.86 -17.13
N ARG A 223 15.80 4.93 -17.41
CA ARG A 223 15.43 4.53 -18.77
C ARG A 223 14.89 5.72 -19.56
N ALA A 224 13.96 6.47 -18.99
CA ALA A 224 13.43 7.67 -19.64
C ALA A 224 14.54 8.70 -19.94
N ARG A 225 15.53 8.84 -19.05
CA ARG A 225 16.70 9.71 -19.29
C ARG A 225 17.60 9.19 -20.41
N PHE A 226 17.79 7.86 -20.52
CA PHE A 226 18.50 7.26 -21.65
C PHE A 226 17.75 7.53 -22.95
N ASP A 227 16.46 7.34 -23.01
CA ASP A 227 15.64 7.55 -24.20
C ASP A 227 15.63 9.01 -24.66
N ALA A 228 15.78 9.96 -23.73
CA ALA A 228 15.87 11.40 -24.03
C ALA A 228 17.19 11.81 -24.71
N VAL A 229 18.26 11.01 -24.59
CA VAL A 229 19.55 11.30 -25.24
C VAL A 229 19.49 10.87 -26.70
N ARG A 230 19.41 11.83 -27.62
CA ARG A 230 19.40 11.58 -29.07
C ARG A 230 20.82 11.52 -29.64
N LEU A 231 21.03 10.60 -30.58
CA LEU A 231 22.26 10.62 -31.40
C LEU A 231 22.16 11.75 -32.45
N SER A 232 23.19 12.55 -32.54
CA SER A 232 23.29 13.68 -33.47
C SER A 232 24.74 13.92 -33.88
N HIS A 233 24.92 14.62 -34.98
CA HIS A 233 26.24 14.97 -35.46
C HIS A 233 26.90 16.06 -34.57
N PRO A 234 28.22 15.95 -34.22
CA PRO A 234 29.12 14.85 -34.52
C PRO A 234 28.87 13.62 -33.66
N LEU A 235 28.66 12.47 -34.30
CA LEU A 235 28.19 11.21 -33.65
C LEU A 235 29.03 10.82 -32.44
N LYS A 236 30.37 10.97 -32.50
CA LYS A 236 31.30 10.62 -31.42
C LYS A 236 30.92 11.27 -30.07
N LYS A 237 30.43 12.52 -30.09
CA LYS A 237 30.08 13.25 -28.87
C LYS A 237 28.74 12.76 -28.29
N SER A 238 27.71 12.67 -29.15
CA SER A 238 26.39 12.21 -28.74
C SER A 238 26.38 10.73 -28.33
N LEU A 239 27.14 9.87 -29.03
CA LEU A 239 27.31 8.47 -28.69
C LEU A 239 27.95 8.30 -27.30
N LYS A 240 28.99 9.09 -26.97
CA LYS A 240 29.58 9.07 -25.62
C LYS A 240 28.56 9.39 -24.53
N LEU A 241 27.70 10.39 -24.75
CA LEU A 241 26.64 10.74 -23.80
C LEU A 241 25.59 9.61 -23.67
N LYS A 242 25.20 9.03 -24.80
CA LYS A 242 24.24 7.91 -24.83
C LYS A 242 24.81 6.68 -24.11
N GLN A 243 26.08 6.34 -24.32
CA GLN A 243 26.76 5.24 -23.62
C GLN A 243 26.87 5.49 -22.09
N GLN A 244 27.08 6.75 -21.68
CA GLN A 244 27.06 7.10 -20.25
C GLN A 244 25.66 6.92 -19.65
N ALA A 245 24.61 7.31 -20.38
CA ALA A 245 23.22 7.09 -19.96
C ALA A 245 22.93 5.58 -19.91
N LEU A 246 23.31 4.81 -20.93
CA LEU A 246 23.19 3.35 -20.94
C LEU A 246 23.79 2.74 -19.67
N LYS A 247 25.04 3.07 -19.36
CA LYS A 247 25.73 2.52 -18.18
C LYS A 247 24.99 2.81 -16.88
N ARG A 248 24.44 4.03 -16.72
CA ARG A 248 23.65 4.37 -15.51
C ARG A 248 22.37 3.56 -15.43
N THR A 249 21.66 3.43 -16.56
CA THR A 249 20.38 2.72 -16.61
C THR A 249 20.57 1.22 -16.40
N VAL A 250 21.57 0.61 -17.04
CA VAL A 250 21.94 -0.79 -16.80
C VAL A 250 22.20 -1.04 -15.33
N LYS A 251 23.05 -0.20 -14.70
CA LYS A 251 23.34 -0.31 -13.26
C LYS A 251 22.10 -0.14 -12.39
N ALA A 252 21.12 0.65 -12.82
CA ALA A 252 19.87 0.80 -12.09
C ALA A 252 19.03 -0.49 -12.13
N PHE A 253 18.88 -1.11 -13.29
CA PHE A 253 18.17 -2.41 -13.41
C PHE A 253 18.95 -3.57 -12.77
N GLU A 254 20.29 -3.56 -12.77
CA GLU A 254 21.10 -4.54 -12.04
C GLU A 254 20.78 -4.50 -10.53
N ARG A 255 20.70 -3.31 -9.92
CA ARG A 255 20.28 -3.19 -8.51
C ARG A 255 18.88 -3.74 -8.23
N VAL A 256 17.97 -3.61 -9.17
CA VAL A 256 16.62 -4.23 -9.05
C VAL A 256 16.74 -5.76 -9.05
N ALA A 257 17.57 -6.32 -9.93
CA ALA A 257 17.77 -7.77 -10.00
C ALA A 257 18.44 -8.36 -8.75
N GLU A 258 19.24 -7.56 -8.00
CA GLU A 258 19.87 -7.97 -6.73
C GLU A 258 18.86 -8.39 -5.65
N TYR A 259 17.61 -7.91 -5.71
CA TYR A 259 16.53 -8.31 -4.78
C TYR A 259 16.05 -9.75 -5.00
N GLN A 260 16.38 -10.37 -6.12
CA GLN A 260 16.04 -11.77 -6.46
C GLN A 260 14.51 -12.06 -6.47
N ILE A 261 13.70 -11.04 -6.73
CA ILE A 261 12.27 -11.21 -6.98
C ILE A 261 12.08 -11.57 -8.45
N THR A 262 11.46 -12.70 -8.72
CA THR A 262 11.34 -13.27 -10.08
C THR A 262 10.83 -12.25 -11.10
N ASP A 263 9.70 -11.61 -10.85
CA ASP A 263 9.07 -10.65 -11.75
C ASP A 263 9.97 -9.44 -12.06
N TYR A 264 10.71 -8.96 -11.05
CA TYR A 264 11.65 -7.84 -11.22
C TYR A 264 12.97 -8.28 -11.85
N SER A 265 13.40 -9.53 -11.65
CA SER A 265 14.60 -10.08 -12.26
C SER A 265 14.41 -10.30 -13.77
N THR A 266 13.27 -10.84 -14.18
CA THR A 266 12.91 -11.03 -15.60
C THR A 266 12.70 -9.70 -16.30
N ALA A 267 11.99 -8.75 -15.64
CA ALA A 267 11.79 -7.39 -16.12
C ALA A 267 13.12 -6.67 -16.32
N SER A 268 14.01 -6.69 -15.32
CA SER A 268 15.32 -6.03 -15.38
C SER A 268 16.16 -6.59 -16.53
N THR A 269 16.22 -7.91 -16.66
CA THR A 269 16.97 -8.57 -17.76
C THR A 269 16.40 -8.14 -19.12
N PHE A 270 15.07 -8.10 -19.27
CA PHE A 270 14.43 -7.63 -20.50
C PHE A 270 14.78 -6.17 -20.80
N HIS A 271 14.65 -5.27 -19.83
CA HIS A 271 14.92 -3.85 -20.03
C HIS A 271 16.40 -3.58 -20.35
N ILE A 272 17.34 -4.31 -19.75
CA ILE A 272 18.77 -4.19 -20.08
C ILE A 272 19.02 -4.66 -21.53
N ALA A 273 18.41 -5.78 -21.93
CA ALA A 273 18.52 -6.27 -23.30
C ALA A 273 17.97 -5.26 -24.31
N ASP A 274 16.79 -4.70 -24.03
CA ASP A 274 16.12 -3.72 -24.87
C ASP A 274 16.92 -2.40 -24.99
N LEU A 275 17.61 -1.97 -23.90
CA LEU A 275 18.53 -0.82 -23.94
C LEU A 275 19.68 -1.03 -24.90
N TYR A 276 20.28 -2.22 -24.91
CA TYR A 276 21.35 -2.57 -25.83
C TYR A 276 20.85 -2.66 -27.27
N ALA A 277 19.70 -3.29 -27.49
CA ALA A 277 19.08 -3.35 -28.82
C ALA A 277 18.73 -1.95 -29.35
N ALA A 278 18.15 -1.09 -28.52
CA ALA A 278 17.83 0.29 -28.87
C ALA A 278 19.07 1.09 -29.27
N LEU A 279 20.18 0.96 -28.51
CA LEU A 279 21.43 1.64 -28.86
C LEU A 279 22.01 1.15 -30.19
N SER A 280 22.00 -0.16 -30.46
CA SER A 280 22.43 -0.72 -31.74
C SER A 280 21.61 -0.12 -32.90
N ILE A 281 20.29 -0.13 -32.79
CA ILE A 281 19.39 0.44 -33.79
C ILE A 281 19.63 1.94 -34.00
N GLU A 282 19.81 2.71 -32.91
CA GLU A 282 20.06 4.15 -33.00
C GLU A 282 21.41 4.46 -33.68
N ILE A 283 22.46 3.65 -33.44
CA ILE A 283 23.76 3.80 -34.12
C ILE A 283 23.59 3.59 -35.62
N MET A 284 22.92 2.49 -36.01
CA MET A 284 22.68 2.18 -37.42
C MET A 284 21.77 3.21 -38.11
N GLY A 285 20.80 3.78 -37.40
CA GLY A 285 19.89 4.81 -37.88
C GLY A 285 20.41 6.24 -37.79
N SER A 286 21.67 6.45 -37.30
CA SER A 286 22.22 7.80 -37.13
C SER A 286 22.48 8.52 -38.44
N ASP A 287 22.45 9.87 -38.43
CA ASP A 287 22.68 10.70 -39.60
C ASP A 287 24.08 10.45 -40.22
N ARG A 288 24.13 10.36 -41.55
CA ARG A 288 25.36 10.29 -42.33
C ARG A 288 25.88 11.68 -42.59
N PRO A 289 27.22 11.88 -42.55
CA PRO A 289 27.80 13.16 -42.98
C PRO A 289 27.45 13.46 -44.46
N SER A 290 27.09 14.70 -44.72
CA SER A 290 26.54 15.11 -46.04
C SER A 290 27.58 15.27 -47.15
N ASN A 291 28.89 15.22 -46.81
CA ASN A 291 30.00 15.50 -47.73
C ASN A 291 30.85 14.27 -48.03
N LEU A 292 30.32 13.05 -47.88
CA LEU A 292 30.98 11.80 -48.20
C LEU A 292 30.79 11.45 -49.65
N SER A 293 31.85 10.93 -50.32
CA SER A 293 31.77 10.22 -51.58
C SER A 293 31.08 8.85 -51.38
N GLU A 294 30.65 8.21 -52.46
CA GLU A 294 29.98 6.91 -52.42
C GLU A 294 30.84 5.85 -51.67
N LEU A 295 32.15 5.77 -51.94
CA LEU A 295 33.06 4.86 -51.29
C LEU A 295 33.26 5.20 -49.79
N GLU A 296 33.32 6.48 -49.44
CA GLU A 296 33.45 6.91 -48.03
C GLU A 296 32.15 6.62 -47.25
N LEU A 297 30.99 6.71 -47.91
CA LEU A 297 29.71 6.36 -47.32
C LEU A 297 29.64 4.86 -47.00
N GLU A 298 30.07 4.00 -47.95
CA GLU A 298 30.13 2.56 -47.74
C GLU A 298 31.06 2.21 -46.55
N GLN A 299 32.24 2.82 -46.49
CA GLN A 299 33.17 2.65 -45.38
C GLN A 299 32.57 3.13 -44.04
N TYR A 300 31.85 4.23 -44.07
CA TYR A 300 31.18 4.77 -42.86
C TYR A 300 30.10 3.82 -42.36
N GLU A 301 29.34 3.19 -43.25
CA GLU A 301 28.29 2.21 -42.88
C GLU A 301 28.92 0.96 -42.24
N ILE A 302 30.03 0.45 -42.79
CA ILE A 302 30.77 -0.65 -42.17
C ILE A 302 31.23 -0.28 -40.75
N LEU A 303 31.75 0.94 -40.55
CA LEU A 303 32.15 1.42 -39.21
C LEU A 303 30.95 1.52 -38.26
N LEU A 304 29.77 1.91 -38.72
CA LEU A 304 28.54 1.91 -37.89
C LEU A 304 28.13 0.50 -37.49
N GLU A 305 28.19 -0.46 -38.42
CA GLU A 305 27.95 -1.87 -38.13
C GLU A 305 28.89 -2.42 -37.08
N GLU A 306 30.18 -2.16 -37.22
CA GLU A 306 31.20 -2.57 -36.26
C GLU A 306 30.96 -1.97 -34.87
N GLN A 307 30.44 -0.74 -34.80
CA GLN A 307 30.10 -0.08 -33.53
C GLN A 307 28.78 -0.59 -32.93
N ALA A 308 27.80 -0.98 -33.75
CA ALA A 308 26.48 -1.43 -33.32
C ALA A 308 26.46 -2.91 -32.91
N PHE A 309 27.23 -3.74 -33.61
CA PHE A 309 27.24 -5.20 -33.47
C PHE A 309 27.46 -5.69 -32.01
N PRO A 310 28.43 -5.17 -31.21
CA PRO A 310 28.60 -5.62 -29.84
C PRO A 310 27.38 -5.39 -28.93
N PHE A 311 26.60 -4.35 -29.21
CA PHE A 311 25.39 -4.05 -28.46
C PHE A 311 24.25 -5.01 -28.86
N GLU A 312 24.14 -5.34 -30.12
CA GLU A 312 23.17 -6.35 -30.61
C GLU A 312 23.45 -7.73 -30.01
N GLU A 313 24.73 -8.16 -30.00
CA GLU A 313 25.12 -9.43 -29.36
C GLU A 313 24.79 -9.45 -27.85
N GLN A 314 25.01 -8.35 -27.13
CA GLN A 314 24.63 -8.27 -25.73
C GLN A 314 23.12 -8.34 -25.53
N ALA A 315 22.34 -7.69 -26.38
CA ALA A 315 20.87 -7.78 -26.34
C ALA A 315 20.40 -9.22 -26.54
N ILE A 316 20.92 -9.91 -27.55
CA ILE A 316 20.59 -11.32 -27.83
C ILE A 316 20.92 -12.18 -26.61
N GLY A 317 22.15 -12.07 -26.06
CA GLY A 317 22.58 -12.87 -24.92
C GLY A 317 21.68 -12.68 -23.69
N LEU A 318 21.25 -11.47 -23.42
CA LEU A 318 20.34 -11.17 -22.29
C LEU A 318 18.91 -11.70 -22.53
N HIS A 319 18.37 -11.58 -23.74
CA HIS A 319 17.07 -12.19 -24.07
C HIS A 319 17.14 -13.72 -23.98
N GLU A 320 18.27 -14.33 -24.35
CA GLU A 320 18.50 -15.77 -24.18
C GLU A 320 18.55 -16.17 -22.69
N ILE A 321 19.04 -15.30 -21.80
CA ILE A 321 18.97 -15.54 -20.34
C ILE A 321 17.51 -15.64 -19.90
N ASN A 322 16.65 -14.70 -20.30
CA ASN A 322 15.23 -14.77 -19.99
C ASN A 322 14.57 -16.02 -20.61
N MET A 323 14.89 -16.34 -21.85
CA MET A 323 14.41 -17.56 -22.49
C MET A 323 14.76 -18.81 -21.68
N ARG A 324 15.99 -18.93 -21.19
CA ARG A 324 16.46 -20.09 -20.40
C ARG A 324 15.70 -20.23 -19.10
N ARG A 325 15.23 -19.15 -18.47
CA ARG A 325 14.36 -19.20 -17.28
C ARG A 325 13.04 -19.96 -17.55
N SER A 326 12.55 -20.01 -18.78
CA SER A 326 11.37 -20.82 -19.13
C SER A 326 11.59 -22.29 -18.89
N TRP A 327 12.81 -22.79 -19.02
CA TRP A 327 13.17 -24.17 -18.71
C TRP A 327 13.22 -24.47 -17.22
N GLU A 328 13.35 -23.41 -16.40
CA GLU A 328 13.32 -23.45 -14.93
C GLU A 328 11.88 -23.23 -14.40
N GLY A 329 10.89 -23.16 -15.28
CA GLY A 329 9.48 -22.99 -14.94
C GLY A 329 9.02 -21.52 -14.82
N VAL A 330 9.86 -20.53 -15.15
CA VAL A 330 9.50 -19.12 -15.14
C VAL A 330 9.09 -18.70 -16.56
N TYR A 331 7.79 -18.41 -16.75
CA TYR A 331 7.25 -18.00 -18.05
C TYR A 331 6.26 -16.85 -17.90
N ASP A 332 6.76 -15.70 -17.44
CA ASP A 332 6.02 -14.45 -17.29
C ASP A 332 5.98 -13.63 -18.61
N ASP A 333 5.37 -12.46 -18.56
CA ASP A 333 5.25 -11.59 -19.72
C ASP A 333 6.61 -11.05 -20.22
N TRP A 334 7.60 -10.91 -19.36
CA TRP A 334 8.93 -10.46 -19.75
C TRP A 334 9.72 -11.55 -20.47
N VAL A 335 9.55 -12.79 -20.05
CA VAL A 335 10.10 -13.96 -20.77
C VAL A 335 9.43 -14.08 -22.14
N LYS A 336 8.10 -13.95 -22.24
CA LYS A 336 7.37 -13.95 -23.52
C LYS A 336 7.87 -12.84 -24.45
N LYS A 337 8.02 -11.62 -23.95
CA LYS A 337 8.58 -10.49 -24.71
C LYS A 337 9.99 -10.78 -25.20
N SER A 338 10.83 -11.43 -24.37
CA SER A 338 12.18 -11.83 -24.77
C SER A 338 12.18 -12.81 -25.93
N PHE A 339 11.24 -13.76 -26.00
CA PHE A 339 11.09 -14.64 -27.16
C PHE A 339 10.70 -13.85 -28.45
N VAL A 340 9.85 -12.83 -28.30
CA VAL A 340 9.47 -11.99 -29.45
C VAL A 340 10.69 -11.24 -29.98
N GLU A 341 11.51 -10.65 -29.09
CA GLU A 341 12.72 -9.94 -29.50
C GLU A 341 13.78 -10.88 -30.09
N LEU A 342 13.96 -12.09 -29.55
CA LEU A 342 14.85 -13.11 -30.14
C LEU A 342 14.41 -13.51 -31.53
N ARG A 343 13.11 -13.61 -31.80
CA ARG A 343 12.58 -13.88 -33.14
C ARG A 343 12.93 -12.75 -34.12
N ARG A 344 12.88 -11.51 -33.65
CA ARG A 344 13.23 -10.33 -34.45
C ARG A 344 14.74 -10.24 -34.72
N LEU A 345 15.58 -10.47 -33.69
CA LEU A 345 17.03 -10.35 -33.77
C LEU A 345 17.70 -11.55 -34.45
N MET A 346 17.15 -12.74 -34.29
CA MET A 346 17.70 -13.99 -34.81
C MET A 346 16.62 -14.85 -35.49
N PRO A 347 15.98 -14.38 -36.56
CA PRO A 347 14.85 -15.09 -37.21
C PRO A 347 15.23 -16.50 -37.66
N ALA A 348 16.42 -16.71 -38.17
CA ALA A 348 16.90 -18.03 -38.59
C ALA A 348 16.86 -19.10 -37.47
N ARG A 349 16.99 -18.68 -36.22
CA ARG A 349 17.03 -19.58 -35.04
C ARG A 349 15.68 -19.63 -34.33
N PHE A 350 14.95 -18.52 -34.24
CA PHE A 350 13.77 -18.39 -33.38
C PHE A 350 12.44 -18.20 -34.15
N ASP A 351 12.45 -17.92 -35.46
CA ASP A 351 11.25 -17.85 -36.26
C ASP A 351 10.93 -19.21 -36.94
N LYS A 352 10.82 -20.24 -36.09
CA LYS A 352 10.40 -21.57 -36.55
C LYS A 352 8.89 -21.65 -36.47
N GLN A 353 8.25 -21.90 -37.61
CA GLN A 353 6.83 -22.25 -37.66
C GLN A 353 6.68 -23.71 -37.26
N GLU A 354 5.69 -24.01 -36.38
CA GLU A 354 5.25 -25.38 -36.18
C GLU A 354 4.75 -25.92 -37.55
N VAL A 355 5.45 -26.91 -38.07
CA VAL A 355 4.96 -27.67 -39.21
C VAL A 355 4.06 -28.78 -38.66
N GLU A 356 2.74 -28.69 -38.85
CA GLU A 356 1.86 -29.82 -38.63
C GLU A 356 2.35 -30.98 -39.50
N ILE A 357 2.95 -31.98 -38.88
CA ILE A 357 3.20 -33.24 -39.53
C ILE A 357 1.83 -33.94 -39.63
N ALA A 358 1.22 -33.90 -40.79
CA ALA A 358 0.07 -34.75 -41.07
C ALA A 358 0.53 -36.20 -40.90
N TYR A 359 0.09 -36.84 -39.82
CA TYR A 359 0.24 -38.29 -39.69
C TYR A 359 -0.50 -38.95 -40.85
N VAL A 360 0.23 -39.62 -41.72
CA VAL A 360 -0.37 -40.45 -42.74
C VAL A 360 -0.96 -41.68 -42.07
N ASP A 361 -2.25 -41.63 -41.87
CA ASP A 361 -3.05 -42.80 -41.46
C ASP A 361 -3.18 -43.78 -42.62
N ALA A 362 -2.09 -44.38 -43.06
CA ALA A 362 -2.16 -45.48 -44.03
C ALA A 362 -0.98 -46.43 -43.84
N ILE A 363 -1.14 -47.33 -42.89
CA ILE A 363 -0.51 -48.65 -43.00
C ILE A 363 -1.62 -49.61 -43.39
N HIS A 364 -1.63 -49.94 -44.69
CA HIS A 364 -2.38 -51.09 -45.19
C HIS A 364 -1.51 -52.35 -45.13
#